data_ebe7c0beba7946be2efed6eb207479f9
#
_entry.id   ebe7c0beba7946be2efed6eb207479f9
#
_cell.length_a   1.000
_cell.length_b   1.000
_cell.length_c   1.000
_cell.angle_alpha   90.00
_cell.angle_beta   90.00
_cell.angle_gamma   90.00
#
_symmetry.space_group_name_H-M   'P 1'
#
loop_
_entity.id
_entity.type
_entity.pdbx_description
1 polymer ?
#
loop_
_entity_poly.entity_id
_entity_poly.type
_entity_poly.pdbx_seq_one_letter_code
_entity_poly.pdbx_strand_id
1 'polypeptide(L)'
;MHYYNVEIFLAAIDAILSEMNHRCIEVSLELLLCMVSLNPRNSFANFDVDKLVRLAQIYAMDFDVGDLILLPTQLRSFVSRARRTQDFLGCVELGKVAEIMVKTEMNTSYPLVYRLIELTLILPVATATVERIFSAMSIVKTDLRNKMGDEWLNDLMICYTEKEIFRSIKNDKIIKWFEDMKDRRMLVPRNNLVV
;
A
#
# COMPACT_ATOMS: atom_id res chain seq x y z
N MET A 1 -10.78 1.95 -41.62
CA MET A 1 -9.71 1.47 -40.71
C MET A 1 -8.69 2.52 -40.38
N HIS A 2 -8.19 3.34 -41.31
CA HIS A 2 -7.20 4.39 -41.07
C HIS A 2 -7.64 5.43 -40.00
N TYR A 3 -8.88 5.89 -40.04
CA TYR A 3 -9.47 6.82 -39.09
C TYR A 3 -9.39 6.30 -37.64
N TYR A 4 -9.83 5.04 -37.40
CA TYR A 4 -9.78 4.46 -36.06
C TYR A 4 -8.36 4.24 -35.55
N ASN A 5 -7.41 3.88 -36.43
CA ASN A 5 -6.03 3.63 -36.00
C ASN A 5 -5.23 4.92 -35.76
N VAL A 6 -5.46 5.96 -36.55
CA VAL A 6 -4.65 7.19 -36.49
C VAL A 6 -5.32 8.24 -35.58
N GLU A 7 -6.63 8.50 -35.77
CA GLU A 7 -7.26 9.61 -35.08
C GLU A 7 -7.84 9.24 -33.70
N ILE A 8 -8.27 8.00 -33.51
CA ILE A 8 -8.84 7.58 -32.22
C ILE A 8 -7.82 6.83 -31.40
N PHE A 9 -7.20 5.79 -31.96
CA PHE A 9 -6.32 4.92 -31.19
C PHE A 9 -5.02 5.62 -30.77
N LEU A 10 -4.36 6.33 -31.68
CA LEU A 10 -3.15 7.09 -31.36
C LEU A 10 -3.47 8.26 -30.44
N ALA A 11 -4.57 8.97 -30.65
CA ALA A 11 -5.00 10.06 -29.76
C ALA A 11 -5.33 9.52 -28.35
N ALA A 12 -5.90 8.33 -28.22
CA ALA A 12 -6.12 7.70 -26.93
C ALA A 12 -4.80 7.31 -26.23
N ILE A 13 -3.84 6.76 -26.98
CA ILE A 13 -2.50 6.46 -26.46
C ILE A 13 -1.80 7.73 -26.01
N ASP A 14 -1.82 8.80 -26.82
CA ASP A 14 -1.18 10.07 -26.49
C ASP A 14 -1.83 10.71 -25.26
N ALA A 15 -3.13 10.63 -25.12
CA ALA A 15 -3.84 11.09 -23.93
C ALA A 15 -3.45 10.30 -22.67
N ILE A 16 -3.35 8.97 -22.77
CA ILE A 16 -2.89 8.11 -21.67
C ILE A 16 -1.45 8.42 -21.29
N LEU A 17 -0.55 8.53 -22.28
CA LEU A 17 0.85 8.87 -22.03
C LEU A 17 1.01 10.27 -21.42
N SER A 18 0.24 11.25 -21.91
CA SER A 18 0.22 12.60 -21.35
C SER A 18 -0.25 12.60 -19.89
N GLU A 19 -1.31 11.87 -19.58
CA GLU A 19 -1.82 11.74 -18.22
C GLU A 19 -0.84 10.99 -17.31
N MET A 20 -0.21 9.93 -17.79
CA MET A 20 0.85 9.23 -17.04
C MET A 20 2.04 10.15 -16.76
N ASN A 21 2.50 10.90 -17.74
CA ASN A 21 3.61 11.86 -17.55
C ASN A 21 3.22 12.99 -16.60
N HIS A 22 1.98 13.43 -16.60
CA HIS A 22 1.49 14.45 -15.66
C HIS A 22 1.40 13.92 -14.22
N ARG A 23 1.00 12.66 -14.04
CA ARG A 23 0.90 12.02 -12.71
C ARG A 23 2.23 11.52 -12.19
N CYS A 24 3.10 11.04 -13.07
CA CYS A 24 4.46 10.61 -12.73
C CYS A 24 5.41 11.81 -12.78
N ILE A 25 5.31 12.68 -11.78
CA ILE A 25 6.30 13.74 -11.57
C ILE A 25 7.67 13.06 -11.44
N GLU A 26 8.70 13.69 -11.99
CA GLU A 26 10.09 13.19 -12.02
C GLU A 26 10.56 12.63 -10.66
N VAL A 27 10.19 13.31 -9.57
CA VAL A 27 10.48 12.88 -8.19
C VAL A 27 9.78 11.55 -7.83
N SER A 28 8.53 11.34 -8.26
CA SER A 28 7.81 10.09 -7.98
C SER A 28 8.42 8.90 -8.71
N LEU A 29 8.92 9.12 -9.91
CA LEU A 29 9.61 8.12 -10.72
C LEU A 29 10.98 7.77 -10.11
N GLU A 30 11.72 8.78 -9.65
CA GLU A 30 12.97 8.61 -8.93
C GLU A 30 12.77 7.79 -7.65
N LEU A 31 11.74 8.09 -6.85
CA LEU A 31 11.37 7.34 -5.66
C LEU A 31 11.11 5.85 -5.97
N LEU A 32 10.31 5.57 -6.99
CA LEU A 32 9.99 4.20 -7.40
C LEU A 32 11.25 3.44 -7.84
N LEU A 33 12.13 4.07 -8.61
CA LEU A 33 13.39 3.46 -9.03
C LEU A 33 14.32 3.16 -7.85
N CYS A 34 14.38 4.06 -6.87
CA CYS A 34 15.12 3.84 -5.64
C CYS A 34 14.55 2.68 -4.82
N MET A 35 13.22 2.58 -4.72
CA MET A 35 12.55 1.51 -3.99
C MET A 35 12.80 0.12 -4.59
N VAL A 36 12.88 0.00 -5.90
CA VAL A 36 13.19 -1.27 -6.58
C VAL A 36 14.53 -1.83 -6.12
N SER A 37 15.48 -0.96 -5.72
CA SER A 37 16.78 -1.37 -5.22
C SER A 37 16.74 -2.05 -3.85
N LEU A 38 15.64 -1.92 -3.10
CA LEU A 38 15.42 -2.59 -1.81
C LEU A 38 14.61 -3.90 -1.94
N ASN A 39 14.29 -4.31 -3.17
CA ASN A 39 13.49 -5.51 -3.42
C ASN A 39 14.23 -6.77 -2.95
N PRO A 40 13.65 -7.59 -2.03
CA PRO A 40 14.30 -8.77 -1.50
C PRO A 40 14.37 -9.96 -2.47
N ARG A 41 13.66 -9.88 -3.60
CA ARG A 41 13.64 -10.96 -4.60
C ARG A 41 15.05 -11.31 -5.07
N ASN A 42 15.27 -12.59 -5.30
CA ASN A 42 16.57 -13.12 -5.72
C ASN A 42 17.73 -12.68 -4.81
N SER A 43 17.50 -12.69 -3.49
CA SER A 43 18.50 -12.29 -2.49
C SER A 43 19.03 -10.88 -2.70
N PHE A 44 18.14 -9.93 -2.93
CA PHE A 44 18.48 -8.51 -3.21
C PHE A 44 19.34 -8.35 -4.47
N ALA A 45 18.96 -8.99 -5.58
CA ALA A 45 19.70 -8.91 -6.85
C ALA A 45 19.85 -7.48 -7.39
N ASN A 46 18.82 -6.64 -7.19
CA ASN A 46 18.80 -5.24 -7.65
C ASN A 46 19.35 -4.24 -6.63
N PHE A 47 20.03 -4.72 -5.58
CA PHE A 47 20.53 -3.88 -4.51
C PHE A 47 21.54 -2.85 -5.03
N ASP A 48 21.23 -1.58 -4.80
CA ASP A 48 22.04 -0.43 -5.21
C ASP A 48 22.09 0.58 -4.06
N VAL A 49 23.28 0.73 -3.46
CA VAL A 49 23.49 1.59 -2.29
C VAL A 49 23.25 3.05 -2.62
N ASP A 50 23.71 3.50 -3.81
CA ASP A 50 23.67 4.91 -4.17
C ASP A 50 22.22 5.38 -4.36
N LYS A 51 21.37 4.53 -4.95
CA LYS A 51 19.92 4.79 -5.06
C LYS A 51 19.24 4.83 -3.71
N LEU A 52 19.62 3.95 -2.78
CA LEU A 52 19.03 3.91 -1.43
C LEU A 52 19.48 5.10 -0.58
N VAL A 53 20.71 5.56 -0.74
CA VAL A 53 21.18 6.81 -0.13
C VAL A 53 20.43 8.00 -0.73
N ARG A 54 20.20 8.00 -2.03
CA ARG A 54 19.41 9.03 -2.70
C ARG A 54 17.97 9.06 -2.18
N LEU A 55 17.38 7.89 -1.95
CA LEU A 55 16.06 7.78 -1.32
C LEU A 55 16.04 8.44 0.07
N ALA A 56 17.04 8.15 0.90
CA ALA A 56 17.16 8.77 2.22
C ALA A 56 17.37 10.29 2.15
N GLN A 57 18.09 10.80 1.14
CA GLN A 57 18.26 12.24 0.92
C GLN A 57 16.95 12.95 0.58
N ILE A 58 16.05 12.30 -0.16
CA ILE A 58 14.73 12.84 -0.46
C ILE A 58 13.90 12.98 0.84
N TYR A 59 14.09 12.06 1.79
CA TYR A 59 13.46 12.08 3.12
C TYR A 59 14.34 12.79 4.16
N ALA A 60 14.80 13.99 3.85
CA ALA A 60 15.70 14.77 4.71
C ALA A 60 15.15 15.10 6.10
N MET A 61 13.84 14.93 6.35
CA MET A 61 13.21 15.08 7.66
C MET A 61 13.42 13.85 8.56
N ASP A 62 13.68 12.68 7.95
CA ASP A 62 13.81 11.40 8.64
C ASP A 62 15.27 10.96 8.78
N PHE A 63 16.19 11.54 7.99
CA PHE A 63 17.61 11.22 8.01
C PHE A 63 18.46 12.49 8.16
N ASP A 64 19.26 12.53 9.20
CA ASP A 64 20.22 13.60 9.37
C ASP A 64 21.51 13.36 8.55
N VAL A 65 22.42 14.34 8.58
CA VAL A 65 23.70 14.26 7.86
C VAL A 65 24.57 13.10 8.35
N GLY A 66 24.55 12.83 9.66
CA GLY A 66 25.25 11.71 10.28
C GLY A 66 24.69 10.36 9.82
N ASP A 67 23.37 10.25 9.76
CA ASP A 67 22.65 9.07 9.28
C ASP A 67 23.01 8.76 7.82
N LEU A 68 23.08 9.78 6.96
CA LEU A 68 23.44 9.61 5.55
C LEU A 68 24.89 9.13 5.35
N ILE A 69 25.79 9.48 6.25
CA ILE A 69 27.19 8.98 6.23
C ILE A 69 27.25 7.51 6.65
N LEU A 70 26.46 7.10 7.64
CA LEU A 70 26.45 5.75 8.18
C LEU A 70 25.64 4.77 7.35
N LEU A 71 24.59 5.23 6.70
CA LEU A 71 23.63 4.42 5.94
C LEU A 71 24.29 3.50 4.89
N PRO A 72 25.24 3.92 4.07
CA PRO A 72 25.89 3.04 3.08
C PRO A 72 26.56 1.82 3.73
N THR A 73 27.19 2.01 4.87
CA THR A 73 27.86 0.93 5.62
C THR A 73 26.85 -0.04 6.21
N GLN A 74 25.77 0.49 6.82
CA GLN A 74 24.69 -0.34 7.35
C GLN A 74 24.00 -1.15 6.25
N LEU A 75 23.71 -0.53 5.08
CA LEU A 75 23.08 -1.20 3.95
C LEU A 75 23.92 -2.37 3.43
N ARG A 76 25.23 -2.16 3.20
CA ARG A 76 26.13 -3.23 2.73
C ARG A 76 26.25 -4.37 3.74
N SER A 77 26.38 -4.03 5.01
CA SER A 77 26.46 -5.01 6.11
C SER A 77 25.17 -5.81 6.23
N PHE A 78 24.03 -5.14 6.22
CA PHE A 78 22.70 -5.76 6.28
C PHE A 78 22.50 -6.76 5.14
N VAL A 79 22.70 -6.35 3.87
CA VAL A 79 22.49 -7.22 2.72
C VAL A 79 23.46 -8.39 2.72
N SER A 80 24.72 -8.19 3.11
CA SER A 80 25.67 -9.27 3.26
C SER A 80 25.21 -10.30 4.29
N ARG A 81 24.66 -9.86 5.41
CA ARG A 81 24.11 -10.73 6.46
C ARG A 81 22.81 -11.40 6.01
N ALA A 82 21.88 -10.65 5.40
CA ALA A 82 20.61 -11.18 4.92
C ALA A 82 20.80 -12.30 3.89
N ARG A 83 21.75 -12.15 2.98
CA ARG A 83 22.09 -13.19 2.00
C ARG A 83 22.62 -14.51 2.61
N ARG A 84 23.14 -14.46 3.83
CA ARG A 84 23.67 -15.64 4.56
C ARG A 84 22.67 -16.25 5.53
N THR A 85 21.61 -15.53 5.87
CA THR A 85 20.63 -15.97 6.87
C THR A 85 19.47 -16.66 6.16
N GLN A 86 19.14 -17.89 6.58
CA GLN A 86 18.09 -18.70 5.96
C GLN A 86 16.73 -18.04 6.00
N ASP A 87 16.43 -17.27 7.04
CA ASP A 87 15.12 -16.61 7.21
C ASP A 87 14.79 -15.62 6.09
N PHE A 88 15.80 -15.04 5.45
CA PHE A 88 15.62 -14.12 4.30
C PHE A 88 15.61 -14.84 2.95
N LEU A 89 15.98 -16.12 2.90
CA LEU A 89 15.99 -16.88 1.66
C LEU A 89 14.54 -17.10 1.18
N GLY A 90 14.29 -16.70 -0.05
CA GLY A 90 12.95 -16.82 -0.64
C GLY A 90 11.97 -15.70 -0.26
N CYS A 91 12.39 -14.69 0.50
CA CYS A 91 11.57 -13.51 0.72
C CYS A 91 11.31 -12.78 -0.60
N VAL A 92 10.04 -12.49 -0.85
CA VAL A 92 9.55 -11.81 -2.06
C VAL A 92 9.04 -10.42 -1.71
N GLU A 93 8.58 -10.22 -0.47
CA GLU A 93 7.91 -9.03 0.00
C GLU A 93 8.76 -8.29 1.03
N LEU A 94 8.83 -6.96 0.91
CA LEU A 94 9.58 -6.11 1.83
C LEU A 94 8.98 -6.12 3.24
N GLY A 95 7.66 -6.23 3.37
CA GLY A 95 6.99 -6.37 4.67
C GLY A 95 7.46 -7.60 5.45
N LYS A 96 7.71 -8.71 4.74
CA LYS A 96 8.26 -9.92 5.36
C LYS A 96 9.69 -9.72 5.85
N VAL A 97 10.49 -8.96 5.13
CA VAL A 97 11.85 -8.57 5.55
C VAL A 97 11.79 -7.78 6.86
N ALA A 98 10.87 -6.81 6.97
CA ALA A 98 10.67 -6.03 8.19
C ALA A 98 10.28 -6.92 9.38
N GLU A 99 9.35 -7.87 9.20
CA GLU A 99 8.96 -8.83 10.24
C GLU A 99 10.15 -9.68 10.72
N ILE A 100 10.98 -10.19 9.79
CA ILE A 100 12.15 -10.98 10.12
C ILE A 100 13.17 -10.13 10.87
N MET A 101 13.39 -8.87 10.45
CA MET A 101 14.31 -7.96 11.15
C MET A 101 13.89 -7.75 12.59
N VAL A 102 12.59 -7.58 12.87
CA VAL A 102 12.08 -7.45 14.25
C VAL A 102 12.26 -8.76 15.03
N LYS A 103 11.90 -9.90 14.44
CA LYS A 103 12.04 -11.21 15.10
C LYS A 103 13.48 -11.59 15.44
N THR A 104 14.43 -11.14 14.64
CA THR A 104 15.87 -11.44 14.81
C THR A 104 16.63 -10.31 15.47
N GLU A 105 15.94 -9.28 15.98
CA GLU A 105 16.51 -8.06 16.58
C GLU A 105 17.50 -7.32 15.66
N MET A 106 17.42 -7.58 14.35
CA MET A 106 18.26 -6.90 13.36
C MET A 106 17.85 -5.43 13.16
N ASN A 107 16.62 -5.05 13.50
CA ASN A 107 16.16 -3.67 13.50
C ASN A 107 16.98 -2.78 14.44
N THR A 108 17.45 -3.31 15.58
CA THR A 108 18.34 -2.59 16.52
C THR A 108 19.78 -2.53 16.03
N SER A 109 20.24 -3.57 15.32
CA SER A 109 21.60 -3.60 14.75
C SER A 109 21.74 -2.74 13.48
N TYR A 110 20.64 -2.56 12.72
CA TYR A 110 20.59 -1.80 11.47
C TYR A 110 19.41 -0.81 11.47
N PRO A 111 19.39 0.16 12.40
CA PRO A 111 18.24 1.05 12.61
C PRO A 111 17.93 1.93 11.39
N LEU A 112 18.97 2.38 10.67
CA LEU A 112 18.77 3.22 9.49
C LEU A 112 18.18 2.43 8.32
N VAL A 113 18.60 1.18 8.15
CA VAL A 113 18.02 0.28 7.14
C VAL A 113 16.56 -0.04 7.45
N TYR A 114 16.26 -0.29 8.73
CA TYR A 114 14.89 -0.56 9.17
C TYR A 114 13.99 0.64 8.92
N ARG A 115 14.43 1.86 9.30
CA ARG A 115 13.73 3.12 9.02
C ARG A 115 13.48 3.31 7.52
N LEU A 116 14.45 3.00 6.67
CA LEU A 116 14.30 3.09 5.22
C LEU A 116 13.26 2.10 4.69
N ILE A 117 13.22 0.89 5.24
CA ILE A 117 12.19 -0.11 4.92
C ILE A 117 10.80 0.37 5.35
N GLU A 118 10.67 0.92 6.56
CA GLU A 118 9.39 1.48 7.04
C GLU A 118 8.87 2.59 6.12
N LEU A 119 9.72 3.55 5.75
CA LEU A 119 9.37 4.61 4.81
C LEU A 119 8.94 4.05 3.45
N THR A 120 9.64 3.04 2.95
CA THR A 120 9.30 2.38 1.69
C THR A 120 7.93 1.69 1.75
N LEU A 121 7.58 1.10 2.89
CA LEU A 121 6.28 0.44 3.10
C LEU A 121 5.11 1.42 3.23
N ILE A 122 5.37 2.64 3.72
CA ILE A 122 4.35 3.70 3.85
C ILE A 122 4.08 4.39 2.52
N LEU A 123 5.05 4.39 1.60
CA LEU A 123 4.86 5.03 0.30
C LEU A 123 3.67 4.41 -0.43
N PRO A 124 2.72 5.23 -0.90
CA PRO A 124 1.59 4.77 -1.67
C PRO A 124 2.05 4.34 -3.07
N VAL A 125 2.80 3.25 -3.13
CA VAL A 125 3.01 2.55 -4.40
C VAL A 125 1.69 1.92 -4.74
N ALA A 126 0.88 2.70 -5.40
CA ALA A 126 -0.41 2.36 -5.93
C ALA A 126 -0.41 0.85 -6.27
N THR A 127 -1.40 0.00 -6.01
CA THR A 127 -2.43 0.16 -6.92
C THR A 127 -3.45 -0.94 -6.96
N ALA A 128 -3.09 -2.16 -6.67
CA ALA A 128 -4.09 -3.22 -6.58
C ALA A 128 -5.22 -2.84 -5.59
N THR A 129 -4.91 -2.05 -4.58
CA THR A 129 -5.89 -1.52 -3.63
C THR A 129 -6.75 -0.43 -4.27
N VAL A 130 -6.16 0.49 -5.04
CA VAL A 130 -6.91 1.56 -5.72
C VAL A 130 -7.79 0.98 -6.83
N GLU A 131 -7.28 0.04 -7.61
CA GLU A 131 -8.07 -0.67 -8.63
C GLU A 131 -9.22 -1.48 -8.00
N ARG A 132 -8.98 -2.14 -6.85
CA ARG A 132 -10.02 -2.80 -6.08
C ARG A 132 -11.08 -1.83 -5.58
N ILE A 133 -10.68 -0.64 -5.14
CA ILE A 133 -11.60 0.41 -4.68
C ILE A 133 -12.44 0.92 -5.85
N PHE A 134 -11.87 1.17 -7.02
CA PHE A 134 -12.63 1.56 -8.20
C PHE A 134 -13.56 0.46 -8.69
N SER A 135 -13.11 -0.79 -8.69
CA SER A 135 -13.96 -1.93 -8.99
C SER A 135 -15.09 -2.09 -7.98
N ALA A 136 -14.81 -1.91 -6.69
CA ALA A 136 -15.79 -1.90 -5.62
C ALA A 136 -16.80 -0.76 -5.77
N MET A 137 -16.33 0.43 -6.15
CA MET A 137 -17.18 1.59 -6.38
C MET A 137 -18.22 1.33 -7.48
N SER A 138 -17.86 0.66 -8.57
CA SER A 138 -18.80 0.31 -9.64
C SER A 138 -19.89 -0.69 -9.18
N ILE A 139 -19.58 -1.52 -8.18
CA ILE A 139 -20.53 -2.47 -7.59
C ILE A 139 -21.46 -1.76 -6.59
N VAL A 140 -20.91 -0.85 -5.78
CA VAL A 140 -21.65 -0.11 -4.75
C VAL A 140 -22.50 0.99 -5.38
N LYS A 141 -21.94 1.72 -6.34
CA LYS A 141 -22.59 2.82 -7.05
C LYS A 141 -23.06 2.34 -8.43
N THR A 142 -24.30 1.86 -8.49
CA THR A 142 -24.97 1.47 -9.73
C THR A 142 -25.87 2.59 -10.23
N ASP A 143 -26.37 2.50 -11.48
CA ASP A 143 -27.29 3.48 -12.07
C ASP A 143 -28.53 3.73 -11.20
N LEU A 144 -28.99 2.70 -10.46
CA LEU A 144 -30.12 2.78 -9.52
C LEU A 144 -29.73 3.41 -8.17
N ARG A 145 -28.44 3.51 -7.86
CA ARG A 145 -27.89 4.04 -6.59
C ARG A 145 -26.93 5.21 -6.81
N ASN A 146 -27.12 5.99 -7.85
CA ASN A 146 -26.24 7.10 -8.20
C ASN A 146 -26.41 8.37 -7.31
N LYS A 147 -27.54 8.48 -6.58
CA LYS A 147 -27.86 9.62 -5.69
C LYS A 147 -27.39 9.42 -4.24
N MET A 148 -26.43 8.53 -4.02
CA MET A 148 -25.85 8.27 -2.69
C MET A 148 -24.94 9.44 -2.27
N GLY A 149 -25.11 9.95 -1.03
CA GLY A 149 -24.20 10.96 -0.46
C GLY A 149 -22.83 10.39 -0.18
N ASP A 150 -21.82 11.26 -0.13
CA ASP A 150 -20.40 10.85 -0.03
C ASP A 150 -20.09 10.10 1.27
N GLU A 151 -20.67 10.50 2.40
CA GLU A 151 -20.50 9.80 3.68
C GLU A 151 -21.04 8.36 3.60
N TRP A 152 -22.23 8.20 3.07
CA TRP A 152 -22.83 6.88 2.89
C TRP A 152 -22.07 5.99 1.91
N LEU A 153 -21.54 6.59 0.85
CA LEU A 153 -20.68 5.89 -0.10
C LEU A 153 -19.39 5.43 0.58
N ASN A 154 -18.76 6.29 1.37
CA ASN A 154 -17.54 5.96 2.09
C ASN A 154 -17.75 4.79 3.07
N ASP A 155 -18.81 4.81 3.85
CA ASP A 155 -19.15 3.75 4.80
C ASP A 155 -19.35 2.40 4.09
N LEU A 156 -20.08 2.40 2.97
CA LEU A 156 -20.30 1.20 2.17
C LEU A 156 -18.99 0.70 1.52
N MET A 157 -18.13 1.61 1.08
CA MET A 157 -16.83 1.24 0.53
C MET A 157 -15.94 0.60 1.58
N ILE A 158 -15.91 1.12 2.81
CA ILE A 158 -15.18 0.52 3.93
C ILE A 158 -15.72 -0.89 4.22
N CYS A 159 -17.04 -1.05 4.34
CA CYS A 159 -17.65 -2.36 4.56
C CYS A 159 -17.35 -3.37 3.45
N TYR A 160 -17.23 -2.89 2.20
CA TYR A 160 -16.94 -3.74 1.05
C TYR A 160 -15.46 -4.11 0.95
N THR A 161 -14.55 -3.18 1.21
CA THR A 161 -13.10 -3.43 1.14
C THR A 161 -12.62 -4.27 2.31
N GLU A 162 -13.08 -3.97 3.53
CA GLU A 162 -12.75 -4.67 4.76
C GLU A 162 -13.73 -5.81 5.09
N LYS A 163 -14.07 -6.56 4.07
CA LYS A 163 -15.11 -7.59 4.09
C LYS A 163 -14.89 -8.67 5.17
N GLU A 164 -13.64 -9.03 5.41
CA GLU A 164 -13.28 -10.03 6.41
C GLU A 164 -13.47 -9.50 7.83
N ILE A 165 -13.05 -8.26 8.07
CA ILE A 165 -13.26 -7.58 9.35
C ILE A 165 -14.75 -7.40 9.58
N PHE A 166 -15.49 -6.92 8.58
CA PHE A 166 -16.93 -6.73 8.68
C PHE A 166 -17.67 -8.04 8.99
N ARG A 167 -17.31 -9.15 8.36
CA ARG A 167 -17.89 -10.48 8.64
C ARG A 167 -17.56 -11.01 10.03
N SER A 168 -16.48 -10.57 10.65
CA SER A 168 -16.11 -10.97 12.01
C SER A 168 -16.97 -10.30 13.08
N ILE A 169 -17.68 -9.23 12.74
CA ILE A 169 -18.55 -8.49 13.67
C ILE A 169 -19.86 -9.26 13.84
N LYS A 170 -20.18 -9.63 15.07
CA LYS A 170 -21.43 -10.33 15.40
C LYS A 170 -22.63 -9.40 15.18
N ASN A 171 -23.66 -9.91 14.53
CA ASN A 171 -24.90 -9.17 14.25
C ASN A 171 -25.54 -8.56 15.51
N ASP A 172 -25.48 -9.26 16.65
CA ASP A 172 -26.00 -8.75 17.91
C ASP A 172 -25.34 -7.44 18.37
N LYS A 173 -24.04 -7.27 18.09
CA LYS A 173 -23.34 -6.02 18.39
C LYS A 173 -23.85 -4.88 17.51
N ILE A 174 -24.06 -5.16 16.22
CA ILE A 174 -24.56 -4.17 15.26
C ILE A 174 -25.98 -3.77 15.64
N ILE A 175 -26.85 -4.74 15.95
CA ILE A 175 -28.25 -4.50 16.36
C ILE A 175 -28.28 -3.66 17.63
N LYS A 176 -27.51 -4.04 18.65
CA LYS A 176 -27.42 -3.28 19.91
C LYS A 176 -26.97 -1.84 19.67
N TRP A 177 -25.93 -1.65 18.89
CA TRP A 177 -25.43 -0.32 18.55
C TRP A 177 -26.47 0.52 17.81
N PHE A 178 -27.21 -0.11 16.89
CA PHE A 178 -28.29 0.53 16.15
C PHE A 178 -29.48 0.89 17.04
N GLU A 179 -29.81 0.08 18.06
CA GLU A 179 -30.82 0.37 19.06
C GLU A 179 -30.41 1.55 19.96
N ASP A 180 -29.13 1.61 20.37
CA ASP A 180 -28.59 2.63 21.25
C ASP A 180 -28.43 4.02 20.57
N MET A 181 -28.37 4.07 19.23
CA MET A 181 -28.19 5.32 18.47
C MET A 181 -29.37 6.28 18.57
N LYS A 182 -30.61 5.81 18.76
CA LYS A 182 -31.82 6.63 18.82
C LYS A 182 -32.98 5.86 19.45
N ASP A 183 -33.79 6.51 20.31
CA ASP A 183 -35.05 5.96 20.78
C ASP A 183 -35.97 5.62 19.60
N ARG A 184 -36.34 4.36 19.48
CA ARG A 184 -37.15 3.82 18.38
C ARG A 184 -38.49 3.30 18.90
N ARG A 185 -39.55 3.53 18.13
CA ARG A 185 -40.90 3.07 18.47
C ARG A 185 -41.04 1.56 18.42
N MET A 186 -40.18 0.83 17.76
CA MET A 186 -40.15 -0.63 17.73
C MET A 186 -38.72 -1.14 17.96
N LEU A 187 -38.59 -2.14 18.84
CA LEU A 187 -37.38 -2.92 18.99
C LEU A 187 -37.22 -3.88 17.80
N VAL A 188 -36.00 -4.03 17.29
CA VAL A 188 -35.72 -5.00 16.22
C VAL A 188 -35.90 -6.41 16.79
N PRO A 189 -36.76 -7.26 16.21
CA PRO A 189 -36.96 -8.63 16.72
C PRO A 189 -35.64 -9.40 16.57
N ARG A 190 -35.16 -9.93 17.70
CA ARG A 190 -33.99 -10.82 17.73
C ARG A 190 -34.42 -12.21 17.27
N ASN A 191 -34.42 -12.42 15.95
CA ASN A 191 -34.53 -13.79 15.46
C ASN A 191 -33.23 -14.52 15.76
N ASN A 192 -33.30 -15.55 16.60
CA ASN A 192 -32.24 -16.54 16.74
C ASN A 192 -32.12 -17.31 15.41
N LEU A 193 -31.44 -16.71 14.43
CA LEU A 193 -30.99 -17.43 13.24
C LEU A 193 -29.81 -18.29 13.69
N VAL A 194 -30.14 -19.50 14.15
CA VAL A 194 -29.22 -20.63 14.18
C VAL A 194 -28.93 -20.98 12.73
N VAL A 195 -27.70 -20.75 12.29
CA VAL A 195 -27.10 -21.38 11.12
C VAL A 195 -25.83 -22.05 11.57
#